data_28cfb3536bc1ef0b45da0363e22a2f5a
#
_entry.id   28cfb3536bc1ef0b45da0363e22a2f5a
#
_cell.length_a   1.000
_cell.length_b   1.000
_cell.length_c   1.000
_cell.angle_alpha   90.00
_cell.angle_beta   90.00
_cell.angle_gamma   90.00
#
_symmetry.space_group_name_H-M   'P 1'
#
loop_
_entity.id
_entity.type
_entity.pdbx_description
1 polymer ?
#
loop_
_entity_poly.entity_id
_entity_poly.type
_entity_poly.pdbx_seq_one_letter_code
_entity_poly.pdbx_strand_id
1 'polypeptide(L)'
;AQSMPENVTISGDVEIQYLSSDTNDTTLLFGDVDLSFAPVSGGTGLGFDAGLLAYDDSDTFGVSEAALFAAVTYTTSYGKFSFGIPRSAASDFVRMPDVGGNRLIGLEQRVISGSVTEFLYLLGDETPVGLRYDGDYGALKTALSYHRIDDVNVYDLALSYEAGAFFATGSVERVTGLGSNATLVHAEIGASTDFYEAGLGYTDDGDVFIDSAFMAWASIRPMDQLGLTATILDVKNSDTVYGLSGKYGFWNGAYAQLGVIDSSGFDPIWDVALGYHF
;
A
#
# COMPACT_ATOMS: atom_id res chain seq x y z
N ALA A 1 -17.58 -10.45 21.67
CA ALA A 1 -16.76 -9.33 21.17
C ALA A 1 -17.49 -8.05 21.57
N GLN A 2 -16.82 -7.12 22.24
CA GLN A 2 -17.36 -5.77 22.44
C GLN A 2 -17.37 -5.08 21.07
N SER A 3 -18.52 -4.58 20.64
CA SER A 3 -18.60 -3.74 19.44
C SER A 3 -17.79 -2.48 19.67
N MET A 4 -16.90 -2.16 18.74
CA MET A 4 -16.21 -0.86 18.76
C MET A 4 -17.24 0.28 18.69
N PRO A 5 -16.95 1.44 19.31
CA PRO A 5 -17.78 2.64 19.14
C PRO A 5 -17.93 2.97 17.64
N GLU A 6 -19.10 3.45 17.22
CA GLU A 6 -19.41 3.76 15.81
C GLU A 6 -18.45 4.78 15.16
N ASN A 7 -17.73 5.53 15.96
CA ASN A 7 -16.78 6.56 15.52
C ASN A 7 -15.31 6.10 15.54
N VAL A 8 -15.05 4.82 15.79
CA VAL A 8 -13.72 4.21 15.78
C VAL A 8 -13.66 3.16 14.69
N THR A 9 -12.70 3.29 13.78
CA THR A 9 -12.43 2.31 12.73
C THR A 9 -11.02 1.79 12.88
N ILE A 10 -10.85 0.48 12.78
CA ILE A 10 -9.55 -0.18 12.60
C ILE A 10 -9.58 -0.87 11.25
N SER A 11 -8.50 -0.75 10.50
CA SER A 11 -8.32 -1.43 9.21
C SER A 11 -6.87 -1.82 9.01
N GLY A 12 -6.63 -2.75 8.10
CA GLY A 12 -5.28 -3.18 7.74
C GLY A 12 -5.01 -4.64 8.00
N ASP A 13 -3.75 -5.03 7.86
CA ASP A 13 -3.27 -6.40 7.95
C ASP A 13 -2.12 -6.54 8.94
N VAL A 14 -2.09 -7.66 9.65
CA VAL A 14 -0.87 -8.17 10.32
C VAL A 14 -0.62 -9.58 9.82
N GLU A 15 0.64 -9.91 9.52
CA GLU A 15 0.99 -11.15 8.86
C GLU A 15 2.34 -11.67 9.32
N ILE A 16 2.47 -12.98 9.47
CA ILE A 16 3.73 -13.70 9.50
C ILE A 16 3.85 -14.48 8.21
N GLN A 17 4.93 -14.27 7.46
CA GLN A 17 5.19 -14.91 6.18
C GLN A 17 6.54 -15.64 6.23
N TYR A 18 6.53 -16.91 5.84
CA TYR A 18 7.74 -17.68 5.62
C TYR A 18 8.01 -17.74 4.12
N LEU A 19 9.21 -17.32 3.73
CA LEU A 19 9.68 -17.31 2.35
C LEU A 19 10.78 -18.36 2.20
N SER A 20 10.75 -19.10 1.11
CA SER A 20 11.73 -20.14 0.81
C SER A 20 12.16 -20.07 -0.65
N SER A 21 13.47 -20.08 -0.88
CA SER A 21 14.11 -20.22 -2.18
C SER A 21 15.16 -21.33 -2.12
N ASP A 22 15.75 -21.69 -3.25
CA ASP A 22 16.79 -22.72 -3.30
C ASP A 22 18.03 -22.37 -2.47
N THR A 23 18.24 -21.10 -2.15
CA THR A 23 19.45 -20.62 -1.49
C THR A 23 19.21 -20.05 -0.09
N ASN A 24 18.03 -19.53 0.19
CA ASN A 24 17.74 -18.86 1.45
C ASN A 24 16.29 -19.05 1.89
N ASP A 25 16.11 -19.16 3.19
CA ASP A 25 14.81 -19.13 3.85
C ASP A 25 14.78 -17.92 4.79
N THR A 26 13.62 -17.26 4.88
CA THR A 26 13.43 -16.18 5.84
C THR A 26 12.00 -16.14 6.38
N THR A 27 11.84 -15.55 7.55
CA THR A 27 10.53 -15.27 8.14
C THR A 27 10.36 -13.75 8.25
N LEU A 28 9.29 -13.23 7.70
CA LEU A 28 8.92 -11.83 7.73
C LEU A 28 7.71 -11.63 8.64
N LEU A 29 7.80 -10.67 9.55
CA LEU A 29 6.65 -10.08 10.22
C LEU A 29 6.27 -8.81 9.49
N PHE A 30 5.01 -8.70 9.13
CA PHE A 30 4.45 -7.53 8.46
C PHE A 30 3.29 -6.98 9.27
N GLY A 31 3.20 -5.64 9.35
CA GLY A 31 2.07 -4.94 9.93
C GLY A 31 1.78 -3.65 9.16
N ASP A 32 0.56 -3.49 8.70
CA ASP A 32 0.04 -2.26 8.10
C ASP A 32 -1.36 -2.04 8.65
N VAL A 33 -1.45 -1.22 9.70
CA VAL A 33 -2.68 -1.06 10.49
C VAL A 33 -2.98 0.41 10.69
N ASP A 34 -4.22 0.79 10.44
CA ASP A 34 -4.74 2.13 10.67
C ASP A 34 -5.87 2.13 11.69
N LEU A 35 -5.84 3.14 12.54
CA LEU A 35 -6.88 3.47 13.51
C LEU A 35 -7.39 4.88 13.22
N SER A 36 -8.68 5.02 13.01
CA SER A 36 -9.32 6.31 12.80
C SER A 36 -10.37 6.57 13.86
N PHE A 37 -10.32 7.75 14.46
CA PHE A 37 -11.36 8.26 15.35
C PHE A 37 -12.00 9.48 14.70
N ALA A 38 -13.23 9.31 14.23
CA ALA A 38 -14.00 10.36 13.57
C ALA A 38 -14.95 11.08 14.53
N PRO A 39 -15.40 12.33 14.22
CA PRO A 39 -16.48 12.96 14.96
C PRO A 39 -17.74 12.11 14.90
N VAL A 40 -18.49 12.06 16.00
CA VAL A 40 -19.72 11.25 16.10
C VAL A 40 -20.69 11.57 14.96
N SER A 41 -21.15 10.52 14.26
CA SER A 41 -22.22 10.56 13.23
C SER A 41 -21.96 11.41 11.98
N GLY A 42 -20.77 11.30 11.35
CA GLY A 42 -20.52 11.91 10.03
C GLY A 42 -20.57 13.45 10.01
N GLY A 43 -20.52 14.07 11.18
CA GLY A 43 -20.58 15.50 11.36
C GLY A 43 -19.22 16.19 11.17
N THR A 44 -19.27 17.52 11.08
CA THR A 44 -18.08 18.36 11.14
C THR A 44 -17.45 18.30 12.53
N GLY A 45 -16.14 18.15 12.64
CA GLY A 45 -15.47 18.15 13.92
C GLY A 45 -14.05 17.60 13.92
N LEU A 46 -13.47 17.57 15.09
CA LEU A 46 -12.12 17.05 15.33
C LEU A 46 -12.13 15.54 15.45
N GLY A 47 -11.09 14.92 14.91
CA GLY A 47 -10.80 13.50 14.99
C GLY A 47 -9.30 13.25 15.14
N PHE A 48 -8.92 12.00 15.01
CA PHE A 48 -7.53 11.56 15.09
C PHE A 48 -7.33 10.30 14.24
N ASP A 49 -6.25 10.28 13.48
CA ASP A 49 -5.80 9.10 12.74
C ASP A 49 -4.45 8.65 13.31
N ALA A 50 -4.27 7.35 13.47
CA ALA A 50 -2.99 6.73 13.78
C ALA A 50 -2.76 5.56 12.83
N GLY A 51 -1.50 5.27 12.51
CA GLY A 51 -1.13 4.17 11.65
C GLY A 51 0.21 3.57 12.04
N LEU A 52 0.39 2.30 11.68
CA LEU A 52 1.65 1.57 11.82
C LEU A 52 1.92 0.88 10.48
N LEU A 53 3.11 1.07 9.95
CA LEU A 53 3.68 0.25 8.88
C LEU A 53 4.97 -0.36 9.42
N ALA A 54 5.08 -1.68 9.45
CA ALA A 54 6.23 -2.37 10.01
C ALA A 54 6.62 -3.60 9.19
N TYR A 55 7.91 -3.79 9.05
CA TYR A 55 8.56 -4.97 8.48
C TYR A 55 9.67 -5.42 9.41
N ASP A 56 9.68 -6.70 9.77
CA ASP A 56 10.74 -7.31 10.57
C ASP A 56 11.12 -8.65 9.97
N ASP A 57 12.30 -8.72 9.39
CA ASP A 57 12.87 -9.91 8.76
C ASP A 57 13.93 -10.50 9.68
N SER A 58 13.77 -11.78 10.01
CA SER A 58 14.56 -12.41 11.08
C SER A 58 16.03 -12.56 10.78
N ASP A 59 16.51 -12.65 9.51
CA ASP A 59 17.91 -13.02 9.28
C ASP A 59 18.51 -12.74 7.89
N THR A 60 17.72 -12.54 6.82
CA THR A 60 18.26 -12.63 5.45
C THR A 60 18.53 -11.26 4.82
N PHE A 61 17.62 -10.30 5.02
CA PHE A 61 17.71 -8.97 4.42
C PHE A 61 18.01 -7.88 5.45
N GLY A 62 17.92 -8.22 6.75
CA GLY A 62 18.23 -7.30 7.86
C GLY A 62 17.28 -6.11 7.94
N VAL A 63 16.04 -6.25 7.44
CA VAL A 63 15.01 -5.21 7.52
C VAL A 63 14.27 -5.37 8.84
N SER A 64 14.44 -4.42 9.74
CA SER A 64 13.66 -4.33 11.00
C SER A 64 13.28 -2.86 11.19
N GLU A 65 12.22 -2.45 10.51
CA GLU A 65 11.84 -1.06 10.35
C GLU A 65 10.35 -0.85 10.66
N ALA A 66 10.03 0.29 11.26
CA ALA A 66 8.65 0.66 11.56
C ALA A 66 8.41 2.16 11.43
N ALA A 67 7.34 2.53 10.75
CA ALA A 67 6.84 3.90 10.64
C ALA A 67 5.53 4.05 11.43
N LEU A 68 5.47 5.06 12.31
CA LEU A 68 4.30 5.38 13.12
C LEU A 68 3.67 6.69 12.65
N PHE A 69 2.49 6.60 12.06
CA PHE A 69 1.71 7.74 11.62
C PHE A 69 0.79 8.24 12.74
N ALA A 70 0.64 9.55 12.86
CA ALA A 70 -0.27 10.16 13.82
C ALA A 70 -0.68 11.56 13.37
N ALA A 71 -1.97 11.80 13.24
CA ALA A 71 -2.49 13.07 12.78
C ALA A 71 -3.77 13.47 13.52
N VAL A 72 -3.86 14.74 13.90
CA VAL A 72 -5.12 15.37 14.29
C VAL A 72 -5.89 15.66 13.01
N THR A 73 -7.17 15.33 12.99
CA THR A 73 -8.02 15.52 11.81
C THR A 73 -9.14 16.50 12.08
N TYR A 74 -9.59 17.17 11.03
CA TYR A 74 -10.77 18.03 11.05
C TYR A 74 -11.63 17.73 9.84
N THR A 75 -12.78 17.11 10.07
CA THR A 75 -13.76 16.77 9.03
C THR A 75 -14.73 17.93 8.81
N THR A 76 -15.00 18.24 7.54
CA THR A 76 -15.96 19.23 7.08
C THR A 76 -16.88 18.60 6.03
N SER A 77 -17.88 19.36 5.58
CA SER A 77 -18.71 18.96 4.44
C SER A 77 -17.96 18.91 3.09
N TYR A 78 -16.75 19.45 3.03
CA TYR A 78 -15.91 19.50 1.82
C TYR A 78 -14.83 18.43 1.82
N GLY A 79 -14.54 17.79 2.96
CA GLY A 79 -13.50 16.77 3.10
C GLY A 79 -12.84 16.78 4.47
N LYS A 80 -11.85 15.93 4.63
CA LYS A 80 -11.06 15.77 5.86
C LYS A 80 -9.68 16.41 5.68
N PHE A 81 -9.28 17.21 6.64
CA PHE A 81 -7.93 17.77 6.78
C PHE A 81 -7.21 17.05 7.91
N SER A 82 -5.96 16.68 7.68
CA SER A 82 -5.10 16.01 8.67
C SER A 82 -3.80 16.80 8.85
N PHE A 83 -3.32 16.90 10.08
CA PHE A 83 -2.09 17.58 10.44
C PHE A 83 -1.30 16.78 11.46
N GLY A 84 0.01 16.67 11.25
CA GLY A 84 0.94 15.90 12.08
C GLY A 84 1.83 15.00 11.23
N ILE A 85 1.69 13.69 11.35
CA ILE A 85 2.36 12.69 10.53
C ILE A 85 1.26 11.88 9.82
N PRO A 86 0.49 12.48 8.89
CA PRO A 86 -0.49 11.70 8.13
C PRO A 86 0.23 10.76 7.14
N ARG A 87 -0.44 9.68 6.70
CA ARG A 87 0.04 8.91 5.54
C ARG A 87 0.08 9.78 4.29
N SER A 88 0.92 9.40 3.32
CA SER A 88 0.97 10.05 2.02
C SER A 88 -0.37 9.89 1.27
N ALA A 89 -0.73 10.89 0.48
CA ALA A 89 -1.89 10.79 -0.39
C ALA A 89 -1.69 9.74 -1.50
N ALA A 90 -0.48 9.55 -1.98
CA ALA A 90 -0.17 8.61 -3.06
C ALA A 90 -0.42 7.14 -2.66
N SER A 91 -0.07 6.75 -1.42
CA SER A 91 -0.11 5.35 -0.99
C SER A 91 -1.52 4.75 -0.90
N ASP A 92 -2.53 5.55 -0.57
CA ASP A 92 -3.89 5.07 -0.35
C ASP A 92 -4.67 4.75 -1.65
N PHE A 93 -4.13 5.15 -2.80
CA PHE A 93 -4.81 4.99 -4.09
C PHE A 93 -4.22 3.88 -4.97
N VAL A 94 -3.22 3.15 -4.47
CA VAL A 94 -2.64 2.00 -5.13
C VAL A 94 -3.54 0.78 -4.92
N ARG A 95 -3.93 0.12 -6.00
CA ARG A 95 -4.77 -1.10 -6.01
C ARG A 95 -4.01 -2.34 -6.44
N MET A 96 -2.84 -2.18 -7.05
CA MET A 96 -1.99 -3.29 -7.45
C MET A 96 -1.70 -4.21 -6.26
N PRO A 97 -1.97 -5.53 -6.38
CA PRO A 97 -1.64 -6.48 -5.32
C PRO A 97 -0.13 -6.70 -5.25
N ASP A 98 0.36 -7.19 -4.12
CA ASP A 98 1.73 -7.67 -4.01
C ASP A 98 1.96 -8.83 -5.00
N VAL A 99 3.11 -8.83 -5.69
CA VAL A 99 3.46 -9.87 -6.66
C VAL A 99 3.56 -11.22 -5.96
N GLY A 100 2.73 -12.18 -6.41
CA GLY A 100 2.65 -13.49 -5.75
C GLY A 100 2.18 -13.47 -4.30
N GLY A 101 1.69 -12.34 -3.78
CA GLY A 101 1.34 -12.17 -2.37
C GLY A 101 2.54 -12.00 -1.44
N ASN A 102 3.73 -11.81 -1.98
CA ASN A 102 4.97 -11.71 -1.23
C ASN A 102 5.18 -10.29 -0.68
N ARG A 103 5.19 -10.15 0.65
CA ARG A 103 5.30 -8.85 1.33
C ARG A 103 6.68 -8.23 1.22
N LEU A 104 7.74 -9.01 1.08
CA LEU A 104 9.09 -8.48 0.94
C LEU A 104 9.30 -7.84 -0.44
N ILE A 105 8.87 -8.51 -1.51
CA ILE A 105 8.82 -7.91 -2.85
C ILE A 105 7.74 -6.83 -2.91
N GLY A 106 6.66 -6.96 -2.15
CA GLY A 106 5.67 -5.92 -1.93
C GLY A 106 6.29 -4.64 -1.36
N LEU A 107 7.33 -4.73 -0.53
CA LEU A 107 8.07 -3.54 -0.08
C LEU A 107 8.75 -2.81 -1.25
N GLU A 108 9.47 -3.53 -2.11
CA GLU A 108 10.06 -2.93 -3.33
C GLU A 108 8.98 -2.35 -4.25
N GLN A 109 7.87 -3.06 -4.43
CA GLN A 109 6.73 -2.59 -5.20
C GLN A 109 6.09 -1.34 -4.60
N ARG A 110 6.01 -1.21 -3.27
CA ARG A 110 5.55 0.01 -2.59
C ARG A 110 6.48 1.20 -2.82
N VAL A 111 7.78 0.95 -2.93
CA VAL A 111 8.76 1.99 -3.33
C VAL A 111 8.48 2.48 -4.75
N ILE A 112 8.15 1.54 -5.64
CA ILE A 112 7.92 1.82 -7.06
C ILE A 112 6.57 2.52 -7.29
N SER A 113 5.51 2.03 -6.65
CA SER A 113 4.12 2.46 -6.88
C SER A 113 3.50 3.28 -5.76
N GLY A 114 4.13 3.28 -4.59
CA GLY A 114 3.65 3.96 -3.39
C GLY A 114 4.15 5.38 -3.27
N SER A 115 4.70 5.72 -2.11
CA SER A 115 5.15 7.07 -1.79
C SER A 115 6.57 7.08 -1.24
N VAL A 116 7.38 7.99 -1.78
CA VAL A 116 8.71 8.31 -1.24
C VAL A 116 8.63 8.73 0.23
N THR A 117 7.57 9.41 0.64
CA THR A 117 7.35 9.78 2.05
C THR A 117 7.32 8.56 2.96
N GLU A 118 6.51 7.55 2.64
CA GLU A 118 6.41 6.33 3.45
C GLU A 118 7.71 5.53 3.44
N PHE A 119 8.35 5.46 2.28
CA PHE A 119 9.64 4.80 2.14
C PHE A 119 10.74 5.47 2.95
N LEU A 120 10.90 6.80 2.84
CA LEU A 120 11.89 7.54 3.61
C LEU A 120 11.61 7.47 5.13
N TYR A 121 10.34 7.45 5.53
CA TYR A 121 9.97 7.32 6.93
C TYR A 121 10.20 5.91 7.46
N LEU A 122 9.94 4.88 6.65
CA LEU A 122 10.17 3.49 7.04
C LEU A 122 11.66 3.16 7.16
N LEU A 123 12.48 3.60 6.21
CA LEU A 123 13.90 3.25 6.13
C LEU A 123 14.84 4.37 6.61
N GLY A 124 14.31 5.53 6.97
CA GLY A 124 15.07 6.67 7.50
C GLY A 124 14.84 6.89 8.98
N ASP A 125 15.77 7.56 9.62
CA ASP A 125 15.64 7.94 11.04
C ASP A 125 14.81 9.22 11.25
N GLU A 126 14.33 9.85 10.16
CA GLU A 126 13.70 11.17 10.21
C GLU A 126 12.16 11.08 10.12
N THR A 127 11.50 11.69 11.09
CA THR A 127 10.04 11.71 11.17
C THR A 127 9.44 12.77 10.23
N PRO A 128 8.56 12.41 9.29
CA PRO A 128 7.87 13.38 8.45
C PRO A 128 6.87 14.22 9.25
N VAL A 129 6.77 15.49 8.93
CA VAL A 129 5.67 16.34 9.41
C VAL A 129 4.91 16.84 8.19
N GLY A 130 3.59 16.77 8.22
CA GLY A 130 2.81 17.06 7.03
C GLY A 130 1.39 17.51 7.26
N LEU A 131 0.78 17.79 6.13
CA LEU A 131 -0.64 18.14 5.96
C LEU A 131 -1.22 17.21 4.91
N ARG A 132 -2.47 16.80 5.11
CA ARG A 132 -3.22 16.03 4.11
C ARG A 132 -4.67 16.54 4.02
N TYR A 133 -5.20 16.50 2.83
CA TYR A 133 -6.60 16.70 2.54
C TYR A 133 -7.17 15.49 1.80
N ASP A 134 -8.32 15.01 2.22
CA ASP A 134 -9.09 13.96 1.57
C ASP A 134 -10.47 14.46 1.20
N GLY A 135 -10.84 14.35 -0.08
CA GLY A 135 -12.14 14.71 -0.61
C GLY A 135 -12.87 13.49 -1.18
N ASP A 136 -14.14 13.33 -0.83
CA ASP A 136 -15.03 12.31 -1.38
C ASP A 136 -16.20 13.01 -2.10
N TYR A 137 -16.27 12.78 -3.41
CA TYR A 137 -17.28 13.36 -4.30
C TYR A 137 -18.10 12.27 -5.00
N GLY A 138 -18.33 11.15 -4.28
CA GLY A 138 -19.05 9.99 -4.77
C GLY A 138 -18.17 9.10 -5.66
N ALA A 139 -18.34 9.15 -6.97
CA ALA A 139 -17.52 8.38 -7.90
C ALA A 139 -16.04 8.83 -7.94
N LEU A 140 -15.77 10.09 -7.56
CA LEU A 140 -14.43 10.67 -7.55
C LEU A 140 -13.95 10.85 -6.10
N LYS A 141 -12.82 10.26 -5.76
CA LYS A 141 -12.06 10.52 -4.53
C LYS A 141 -10.76 11.24 -4.88
N THR A 142 -10.34 12.14 -4.01
CA THR A 142 -9.12 12.92 -4.20
C THR A 142 -8.36 12.99 -2.90
N ALA A 143 -7.03 12.97 -2.97
CA ALA A 143 -6.20 13.31 -1.83
C ALA A 143 -5.05 14.21 -2.25
N LEU A 144 -4.65 15.10 -1.36
CA LEU A 144 -3.49 15.97 -1.48
C LEU A 144 -2.69 15.85 -0.21
N SER A 145 -1.37 15.73 -0.31
CA SER A 145 -0.52 15.80 0.87
C SER A 145 0.75 16.59 0.63
N TYR A 146 1.28 17.11 1.71
CA TYR A 146 2.59 17.71 1.79
C TYR A 146 3.30 17.16 3.01
N HIS A 147 4.53 16.69 2.82
CA HIS A 147 5.39 16.23 3.88
C HIS A 147 6.75 16.89 3.81
N ARG A 148 7.29 17.20 4.97
CA ARG A 148 8.68 17.60 5.14
C ARG A 148 9.39 16.56 6.00
N ILE A 149 10.49 16.03 5.47
CA ILE A 149 11.35 15.05 6.09
C ILE A 149 12.77 15.63 6.04
N ASP A 150 13.26 16.17 7.15
CA ASP A 150 14.51 16.95 7.21
C ASP A 150 14.56 18.06 6.13
N ASP A 151 15.45 17.97 5.15
CA ASP A 151 15.57 18.91 4.03
C ASP A 151 14.79 18.49 2.78
N VAL A 152 14.09 17.35 2.83
CA VAL A 152 13.26 16.83 1.73
C VAL A 152 11.83 17.33 1.87
N ASN A 153 11.26 17.83 0.76
CA ASN A 153 9.85 18.17 0.69
C ASN A 153 9.18 17.28 -0.35
N VAL A 154 8.04 16.72 0.00
CA VAL A 154 7.23 15.83 -0.84
C VAL A 154 5.83 16.41 -0.97
N TYR A 155 5.33 16.51 -2.20
CA TYR A 155 4.01 17.03 -2.55
C TYR A 155 3.29 15.97 -3.36
N ASP A 156 2.12 15.53 -2.91
CA ASP A 156 1.33 14.49 -3.56
C ASP A 156 -0.03 14.99 -3.99
N LEU A 157 -0.46 14.49 -5.13
CA LEU A 157 -1.84 14.54 -5.59
C LEU A 157 -2.24 13.13 -6.01
N ALA A 158 -3.33 12.62 -5.47
CA ALA A 158 -3.90 11.34 -5.86
C ALA A 158 -5.39 11.46 -6.18
N LEU A 159 -5.83 10.68 -7.14
CA LEU A 159 -7.20 10.64 -7.65
C LEU A 159 -7.65 9.19 -7.82
N SER A 160 -8.89 8.89 -7.47
CA SER A 160 -9.55 7.63 -7.79
C SER A 160 -10.94 7.89 -8.33
N TYR A 161 -11.28 7.26 -9.44
CA TYR A 161 -12.59 7.32 -10.05
C TYR A 161 -13.16 5.92 -10.21
N GLU A 162 -14.37 5.69 -9.72
CA GLU A 162 -15.07 4.42 -9.82
C GLU A 162 -16.44 4.60 -10.50
N ALA A 163 -16.68 3.82 -11.57
CA ALA A 163 -17.94 3.87 -12.33
C ALA A 163 -18.42 2.44 -12.64
N GLY A 164 -19.40 1.97 -11.86
CA GLY A 164 -19.88 0.60 -11.92
C GLY A 164 -18.77 -0.39 -11.56
N ALA A 165 -18.41 -1.28 -12.47
CA ALA A 165 -17.30 -2.21 -12.28
C ALA A 165 -15.94 -1.62 -12.62
N PHE A 166 -15.87 -0.48 -13.31
CA PHE A 166 -14.61 0.11 -13.77
C PHE A 166 -14.03 1.06 -12.73
N PHE A 167 -12.68 1.04 -12.62
CA PHE A 167 -11.92 1.99 -11.84
C PHE A 167 -10.75 2.58 -12.65
N ALA A 168 -10.36 3.79 -12.27
CA ALA A 168 -9.11 4.42 -12.66
C ALA A 168 -8.55 5.15 -11.46
N THR A 169 -7.29 4.90 -11.12
CA THR A 169 -6.57 5.59 -10.05
C THR A 169 -5.28 6.17 -10.57
N GLY A 170 -4.75 7.17 -9.91
CA GLY A 170 -3.43 7.68 -10.22
C GLY A 170 -2.95 8.69 -9.22
N SER A 171 -1.64 8.85 -9.14
CA SER A 171 -0.98 9.82 -8.30
C SER A 171 0.20 10.49 -9.02
N VAL A 172 0.51 11.68 -8.57
CA VAL A 172 1.75 12.40 -8.92
C VAL A 172 2.38 12.84 -7.62
N GLU A 173 3.63 12.46 -7.42
CA GLU A 173 4.43 12.87 -6.28
C GLU A 173 5.63 13.71 -6.77
N ARG A 174 5.83 14.87 -6.17
CA ARG A 174 6.98 15.76 -6.44
C ARG A 174 7.90 15.79 -5.24
N VAL A 175 9.11 15.30 -5.39
CA VAL A 175 10.15 15.28 -4.37
C VAL A 175 11.19 16.37 -4.68
N THR A 176 11.58 17.13 -3.65
CA THR A 176 12.63 18.14 -3.74
C THR A 176 13.53 18.04 -2.51
N GLY A 177 14.85 18.25 -2.69
CA GLY A 177 15.81 18.21 -1.58
C GLY A 177 16.70 16.97 -1.54
N LEU A 178 16.45 15.92 -2.34
CA LEU A 178 17.30 14.73 -2.44
C LEU A 178 18.57 14.92 -3.32
N GLY A 179 19.05 16.14 -3.48
CA GLY A 179 20.16 16.43 -4.38
C GLY A 179 19.73 16.68 -5.83
N SER A 180 18.67 16.02 -6.29
CA SER A 180 17.93 16.31 -7.53
C SER A 180 16.43 16.33 -7.24
N ASN A 181 15.68 17.06 -8.04
CA ASN A 181 14.22 17.04 -7.95
C ASN A 181 13.68 15.87 -8.78
N ALA A 182 12.81 15.06 -8.20
CA ALA A 182 12.14 13.97 -8.90
C ALA A 182 10.63 14.19 -8.98
N THR A 183 9.99 13.56 -9.96
CA THR A 183 8.53 13.51 -10.07
C THR A 183 8.18 12.06 -10.35
N LEU A 184 7.42 11.46 -9.42
CA LEU A 184 6.89 10.12 -9.55
C LEU A 184 5.48 10.20 -10.11
N VAL A 185 5.13 9.28 -10.97
CA VAL A 185 3.78 9.17 -11.56
C VAL A 185 3.34 7.72 -11.43
N HIS A 186 2.14 7.53 -10.92
CA HIS A 186 1.49 6.23 -10.85
C HIS A 186 0.10 6.32 -11.46
N ALA A 187 -0.29 5.31 -12.24
CA ALA A 187 -1.62 5.23 -12.85
C ALA A 187 -2.08 3.79 -12.98
N GLU A 188 -3.33 3.53 -12.66
CA GLU A 188 -3.97 2.23 -12.79
C GLU A 188 -5.35 2.36 -13.42
N ILE A 189 -5.71 1.35 -14.21
CA ILE A 189 -7.06 1.17 -14.75
C ILE A 189 -7.46 -0.29 -14.62
N GLY A 190 -8.72 -0.54 -14.39
CA GLY A 190 -9.21 -1.92 -14.31
C GLY A 190 -10.70 -2.04 -14.10
N ALA A 191 -11.09 -3.25 -13.76
CA ALA A 191 -12.46 -3.59 -13.42
C ALA A 191 -12.50 -4.50 -12.19
N SER A 192 -13.43 -4.23 -11.29
CA SER A 192 -13.64 -4.98 -10.05
C SER A 192 -15.11 -5.30 -9.87
N THR A 193 -15.41 -6.52 -9.49
CA THR A 193 -16.72 -7.04 -9.10
C THR A 193 -16.58 -7.92 -7.87
N ASP A 194 -17.67 -8.44 -7.34
CA ASP A 194 -17.61 -9.39 -6.22
C ASP A 194 -16.86 -10.69 -6.58
N PHE A 195 -16.84 -11.07 -7.88
CA PHE A 195 -16.25 -12.32 -8.34
C PHE A 195 -14.83 -12.16 -8.88
N TYR A 196 -14.49 -11.04 -9.51
CA TYR A 196 -13.17 -10.81 -10.09
C TYR A 196 -12.73 -9.36 -9.96
N GLU A 197 -11.41 -9.19 -9.96
CA GLU A 197 -10.75 -7.91 -10.20
C GLU A 197 -9.61 -8.12 -11.20
N ALA A 198 -9.43 -7.20 -12.14
CA ALA A 198 -8.30 -7.21 -13.05
C ALA A 198 -7.91 -5.78 -13.39
N GLY A 199 -6.62 -5.54 -13.57
CA GLY A 199 -6.14 -4.21 -13.88
C GLY A 199 -4.76 -4.20 -14.51
N LEU A 200 -4.41 -3.00 -14.95
CA LEU A 200 -3.11 -2.62 -15.48
C LEU A 200 -2.62 -1.39 -14.71
N GLY A 201 -1.37 -1.40 -14.31
CA GLY A 201 -0.69 -0.30 -13.65
C GLY A 201 0.58 0.11 -14.37
N TYR A 202 0.90 1.37 -14.31
CA TYR A 202 2.15 1.96 -14.78
C TYR A 202 2.69 2.89 -13.71
N THR A 203 3.99 2.80 -13.46
CA THR A 203 4.72 3.69 -12.57
C THR A 203 5.98 4.19 -13.25
N ASP A 204 6.31 5.46 -13.02
CA ASP A 204 7.56 6.08 -13.40
C ASP A 204 8.04 6.86 -12.17
N ASP A 205 9.18 6.50 -11.64
CA ASP A 205 9.71 7.11 -10.41
C ASP A 205 10.71 8.25 -10.68
N GLY A 206 10.85 8.66 -11.94
CA GLY A 206 11.74 9.74 -12.34
C GLY A 206 13.20 9.45 -12.09
N ASP A 207 13.63 8.20 -12.27
CA ASP A 207 15.01 7.71 -12.04
C ASP A 207 15.47 7.82 -10.56
N VAL A 208 14.55 7.79 -9.60
CA VAL A 208 14.90 7.81 -8.17
C VAL A 208 15.41 6.44 -7.71
N PHE A 209 14.71 5.37 -8.10
CA PHE A 209 15.03 3.99 -7.70
C PHE A 209 15.18 3.06 -8.90
N ILE A 210 14.23 3.06 -9.86
CA ILE A 210 14.14 2.01 -10.88
C ILE A 210 13.80 2.49 -12.30
N ASP A 211 13.54 3.76 -12.57
CA ASP A 211 13.05 4.31 -13.84
C ASP A 211 11.52 4.09 -14.01
N SER A 212 11.08 2.98 -14.58
CA SER A 212 9.65 2.72 -14.80
C SER A 212 9.29 1.25 -14.68
N ALA A 213 8.03 0.98 -14.30
CA ALA A 213 7.48 -0.35 -14.22
C ALA A 213 6.06 -0.42 -14.79
N PHE A 214 5.71 -1.57 -15.33
CA PHE A 214 4.37 -1.93 -15.76
C PHE A 214 3.91 -3.17 -15.02
N MET A 215 2.67 -3.17 -14.53
CA MET A 215 2.07 -4.33 -13.88
C MET A 215 0.72 -4.68 -14.49
N ALA A 216 0.48 -5.98 -14.65
CA ALA A 216 -0.84 -6.53 -14.95
C ALA A 216 -1.23 -7.53 -13.86
N TRP A 217 -2.50 -7.52 -13.45
CA TRP A 217 -3.01 -8.50 -12.50
C TRP A 217 -4.43 -8.95 -12.81
N ALA A 218 -4.74 -10.13 -12.33
CA ALA A 218 -6.09 -10.65 -12.32
C ALA A 218 -6.31 -11.48 -11.06
N SER A 219 -7.40 -11.21 -10.38
CA SER A 219 -7.86 -11.94 -9.19
C SER A 219 -9.25 -12.49 -9.41
N ILE A 220 -9.51 -13.71 -8.96
CA ILE A 220 -10.84 -14.30 -8.96
C ILE A 220 -11.20 -14.76 -7.55
N ARG A 221 -12.49 -14.73 -7.21
CA ARG A 221 -13.05 -15.23 -5.96
C ARG A 221 -14.05 -16.35 -6.25
N PRO A 222 -13.57 -17.60 -6.45
CA PRO A 222 -14.45 -18.72 -6.77
C PRO A 222 -15.40 -19.09 -5.62
N MET A 223 -15.08 -18.65 -4.42
CA MET A 223 -15.93 -18.69 -3.23
C MET A 223 -15.57 -17.53 -2.29
N ASP A 224 -16.46 -17.16 -1.39
CA ASP A 224 -16.29 -15.98 -0.52
C ASP A 224 -14.99 -16.01 0.30
N GLN A 225 -14.53 -17.21 0.66
CA GLN A 225 -13.31 -17.40 1.46
C GLN A 225 -12.03 -17.52 0.64
N LEU A 226 -12.10 -17.79 -0.67
CA LEU A 226 -10.93 -18.08 -1.49
C LEU A 226 -10.73 -17.02 -2.57
N GLY A 227 -9.61 -16.31 -2.51
CA GLY A 227 -9.10 -15.46 -3.58
C GLY A 227 -7.89 -16.10 -4.26
N LEU A 228 -7.82 -16.05 -5.57
CA LEU A 228 -6.67 -16.46 -6.37
C LEU A 228 -6.23 -15.26 -7.21
N THR A 229 -4.94 -14.93 -7.17
CA THR A 229 -4.38 -13.76 -7.86
C THR A 229 -3.18 -14.15 -8.69
N ALA A 230 -3.15 -13.72 -9.93
CA ALA A 230 -2.00 -13.80 -10.84
C ALA A 230 -1.51 -12.39 -11.16
N THR A 231 -0.19 -12.20 -11.19
CA THR A 231 0.47 -10.92 -11.40
C THR A 231 1.61 -11.07 -12.40
N ILE A 232 1.87 -10.01 -13.16
CA ILE A 232 3.04 -9.86 -14.01
C ILE A 232 3.57 -8.46 -13.75
N LEU A 233 4.83 -8.36 -13.33
CA LEU A 233 5.54 -7.11 -13.10
C LEU A 233 6.73 -7.02 -14.04
N ASP A 234 6.77 -6.01 -14.87
CA ASP A 234 7.86 -5.72 -15.79
C ASP A 234 8.49 -4.38 -15.41
N VAL A 235 9.71 -4.46 -14.89
CA VAL A 235 10.51 -3.29 -14.50
C VAL A 235 11.52 -3.03 -15.59
N LYS A 236 11.60 -1.81 -16.06
CA LYS A 236 12.51 -1.42 -17.14
C LYS A 236 13.96 -1.78 -16.78
N ASN A 237 14.65 -2.43 -17.74
CA ASN A 237 16.01 -2.94 -17.62
C ASN A 237 16.20 -4.06 -16.56
N SER A 238 15.14 -4.67 -16.09
CA SER A 238 15.14 -5.82 -15.19
C SER A 238 14.41 -7.01 -15.81
N ASP A 239 14.53 -8.18 -15.20
CA ASP A 239 13.77 -9.35 -15.64
C ASP A 239 12.30 -9.24 -15.22
N THR A 240 11.41 -9.70 -16.08
CA THR A 240 9.96 -9.75 -15.75
C THR A 240 9.71 -10.76 -14.64
N VAL A 241 8.91 -10.35 -13.67
CA VAL A 241 8.52 -11.16 -12.51
C VAL A 241 7.07 -11.62 -12.66
N TYR A 242 6.84 -12.90 -12.47
CA TYR A 242 5.51 -13.53 -12.48
C TYR A 242 5.14 -13.95 -11.07
N GLY A 243 3.92 -13.69 -10.65
CA GLY A 243 3.41 -14.07 -9.34
C GLY A 243 2.09 -14.81 -9.43
N LEU A 244 1.92 -15.79 -8.55
CA LEU A 244 0.64 -16.47 -8.33
C LEU A 244 0.43 -16.64 -6.84
N SER A 245 -0.74 -16.27 -6.33
CA SER A 245 -1.09 -16.46 -4.93
C SER A 245 -2.51 -16.94 -4.74
N GLY A 246 -2.73 -17.61 -3.60
CA GLY A 246 -4.05 -18.03 -3.12
C GLY A 246 -4.21 -17.64 -1.66
N LYS A 247 -5.25 -16.86 -1.33
CA LYS A 247 -5.58 -16.42 0.04
C LYS A 247 -6.89 -17.07 0.46
N TYR A 248 -6.87 -17.77 1.58
CA TYR A 248 -8.07 -18.39 2.17
C TYR A 248 -8.40 -17.72 3.50
N GLY A 249 -9.55 -17.06 3.55
CA GLY A 249 -10.11 -16.47 4.77
C GLY A 249 -10.83 -17.52 5.61
N PHE A 250 -10.53 -17.58 6.91
CA PHE A 250 -11.21 -18.49 7.84
C PHE A 250 -12.47 -17.82 8.42
N TRP A 251 -12.32 -17.20 9.59
CA TRP A 251 -13.37 -16.48 10.28
C TRP A 251 -12.79 -15.26 10.99
N ASN A 252 -13.62 -14.25 11.16
CA ASN A 252 -13.24 -13.04 11.91
C ASN A 252 -11.96 -12.36 11.43
N GLY A 253 -11.68 -12.35 10.12
CA GLY A 253 -10.51 -11.67 9.55
C GLY A 253 -9.23 -12.52 9.47
N ALA A 254 -9.15 -13.68 10.13
CA ALA A 254 -7.99 -14.57 10.01
C ALA A 254 -7.89 -15.20 8.62
N TYR A 255 -6.67 -15.33 8.08
CA TYR A 255 -6.43 -15.96 6.78
C TYR A 255 -5.12 -16.73 6.72
N ALA A 256 -5.03 -17.63 5.74
CA ALA A 256 -3.78 -18.20 5.27
C ALA A 256 -3.57 -17.86 3.80
N GLN A 257 -2.32 -17.71 3.40
CA GLN A 257 -1.93 -17.44 2.02
C GLN A 257 -0.80 -18.35 1.61
N LEU A 258 -0.81 -18.73 0.34
CA LEU A 258 0.28 -19.40 -0.35
C LEU A 258 0.62 -18.58 -1.57
N GLY A 259 1.92 -18.43 -1.86
CA GLY A 259 2.38 -17.69 -3.01
C GLY A 259 3.59 -18.32 -3.69
N VAL A 260 3.81 -17.91 -4.90
CA VAL A 260 5.03 -18.18 -5.65
C VAL A 260 5.32 -17.01 -6.57
N ILE A 261 6.58 -16.65 -6.64
CA ILE A 261 7.13 -15.73 -7.64
C ILE A 261 8.24 -16.42 -8.40
N ASP A 262 8.32 -16.09 -9.68
CA ASP A 262 9.30 -16.64 -10.61
C ASP A 262 9.77 -15.56 -11.58
N SER A 263 11.04 -15.64 -11.99
CA SER A 263 11.68 -14.74 -12.96
C SER A 263 12.84 -15.44 -13.63
N SER A 264 13.24 -14.98 -14.80
CA SER A 264 14.47 -15.48 -15.45
C SER A 264 15.75 -15.08 -14.70
N GLY A 265 15.69 -14.09 -13.80
CA GLY A 265 16.83 -13.54 -13.06
C GLY A 265 17.11 -14.19 -11.69
N PHE A 266 16.17 -14.99 -11.15
CA PHE A 266 16.32 -15.67 -9.86
C PHE A 266 15.50 -16.97 -9.81
N ASP A 267 15.88 -17.85 -8.86
CA ASP A 267 15.14 -19.08 -8.62
C ASP A 267 13.75 -18.79 -8.01
N PRO A 268 12.73 -19.63 -8.28
CA PRO A 268 11.40 -19.42 -7.73
C PRO A 268 11.41 -19.28 -6.20
N ILE A 269 10.66 -18.27 -5.70
CA ILE A 269 10.47 -18.06 -4.27
C ILE A 269 9.05 -18.46 -3.91
N TRP A 270 8.92 -19.35 -2.97
CA TRP A 270 7.65 -19.82 -2.41
C TRP A 270 7.40 -19.13 -1.08
N ASP A 271 6.16 -18.81 -0.80
CA ASP A 271 5.78 -18.26 0.48
C ASP A 271 4.53 -18.92 1.06
N VAL A 272 4.48 -18.93 2.38
CA VAL A 272 3.35 -19.33 3.20
C VAL A 272 3.12 -18.26 4.25
N ALA A 273 1.92 -17.74 4.34
CA ALA A 273 1.59 -16.72 5.31
C ALA A 273 0.36 -17.07 6.15
N LEU A 274 0.36 -16.60 7.38
CA LEU A 274 -0.80 -16.52 8.26
C LEU A 274 -0.98 -15.08 8.70
N GLY A 275 -2.20 -14.57 8.58
CA GLY A 275 -2.47 -13.19 8.90
C GLY A 275 -3.85 -12.94 9.46
N TYR A 276 -4.07 -11.70 9.81
CA TYR A 276 -5.34 -11.17 10.26
C TYR A 276 -5.62 -9.84 9.60
N HIS A 277 -6.78 -9.72 9.00
CA HIS A 277 -7.32 -8.50 8.42
C HIS A 277 -8.37 -7.90 9.38
N PHE A 278 -8.23 -6.60 9.70
CA PHE A 278 -9.10 -5.86 10.64
C PHE A 278 -10.31 -5.25 9.94
#